data_c98d16b7b1788ec56c9e38f5f57be6e8
#
_entry.id   c98d16b7b1788ec56c9e38f5f57be6e8
#
_cell.length_a   1.000
_cell.length_b   1.000
_cell.length_c   1.000
_cell.angle_alpha   90.00
_cell.angle_beta   90.00
_cell.angle_gamma   90.00
#
_symmetry.space_group_name_H-M   'P 1'
#
loop_
_entity.id
_entity.type
_entity.pdbx_description
1 polymer ?
#
loop_
_entity_poly.entity_id
_entity_poly.type
_entity_poly.pdbx_seq_one_letter_code
_entity_poly.pdbx_strand_id
1 'polypeptide(L)'
;NQFTVYENLPEGCTDEICFLEENKLASLAYIPIHAEEKKTFGVIRIGSQKPGHLTNDQQDVLELIGNRIGVAIENAMLQEQYIKSEEKYRTLFNSDPHPIFILNTQTHRIRDINQRALDSYRYSREEMLGLHFLELGDSDEELAQALQSLTLDKSLLFAKRKHYRKGHRPFFVNVNISRAKYGESEVVIASTTDISESVERETQLIQASKMTTLGQMAAGIAHEINQPLNVIQVCADFFLKMIGRGQPIGEDDLQSMAADIGKNVQRAAAIIQHMRDFARQSSAVRNKIDVNDPIRDVFKVLGHQLRVHQVELILELDPNIPPIMADHNRLEQVFINLVTNAVDAMDEKISRSEFGNSKKLLKIKSFAENGVVSVTVSDSGIGMSNEIIGKLFEPFFTTKDVGKGTGLGVSISYGIVKDYDGTIDIESKIGEGTTFKLKFPAVRLTEEK
;
A
#
# COMPACT_ATOMS: atom_id res chain seq x y z
N ASN A 1 0.18 -45.04 -46.67
CA ASN A 1 0.75 -43.74 -47.02
C ASN A 1 1.25 -43.61 -48.46
N GLN A 2 0.83 -44.51 -49.36
CA GLN A 2 1.14 -44.40 -50.80
C GLN A 2 -0.17 -44.38 -51.60
N PHE A 3 -0.11 -43.67 -52.70
CA PHE A 3 -1.17 -43.72 -53.68
C PHE A 3 -1.32 -45.18 -54.15
N THR A 4 -2.52 -45.76 -54.09
CA THR A 4 -2.75 -47.15 -54.42
C THR A 4 -3.95 -47.23 -55.33
N VAL A 5 -3.78 -47.91 -56.51
CA VAL A 5 -4.89 -48.23 -57.48
C VAL A 5 -5.11 -49.70 -57.42
N TYR A 6 -6.36 -50.08 -57.22
CA TYR A 6 -6.80 -51.47 -57.32
C TYR A 6 -7.59 -51.64 -58.61
N GLU A 7 -7.02 -52.33 -59.59
CA GLU A 7 -7.70 -52.74 -60.86
C GLU A 7 -8.36 -54.10 -60.75
N ASN A 8 -7.85 -54.98 -59.85
CA ASN A 8 -8.48 -56.21 -59.42
C ASN A 8 -8.26 -56.40 -57.95
N LEU A 9 -9.30 -56.50 -57.15
CA LEU A 9 -9.20 -56.65 -55.72
C LEU A 9 -8.65 -58.03 -55.33
N PRO A 10 -7.69 -58.13 -54.38
CA PRO A 10 -7.28 -59.43 -53.88
C PRO A 10 -8.43 -60.11 -53.10
N GLU A 11 -8.57 -61.42 -53.27
CA GLU A 11 -9.54 -62.23 -52.52
C GLU A 11 -9.34 -62.01 -50.98
N GLY A 12 -10.33 -61.37 -50.31
CA GLY A 12 -10.31 -61.19 -48.89
C GLY A 12 -10.70 -59.79 -48.37
N CYS A 13 -10.84 -58.75 -49.20
CA CYS A 13 -11.32 -57.42 -48.82
C CYS A 13 -12.83 -57.29 -48.92
N THR A 14 -13.57 -57.62 -47.87
CA THR A 14 -15.04 -57.70 -47.93
C THR A 14 -15.71 -56.33 -48.08
N ASP A 15 -15.24 -55.29 -47.39
CA ASP A 15 -15.88 -53.97 -47.42
C ASP A 15 -15.66 -53.20 -48.72
N GLU A 16 -14.46 -53.29 -49.32
CA GLU A 16 -14.17 -52.68 -50.63
C GLU A 16 -14.83 -53.38 -51.79
N ILE A 17 -15.00 -54.70 -51.77
CA ILE A 17 -15.76 -55.48 -52.80
C ILE A 17 -17.24 -55.07 -52.78
N CYS A 18 -17.84 -55.01 -51.58
CA CYS A 18 -19.23 -54.57 -51.45
C CYS A 18 -19.41 -53.13 -51.95
N PHE A 19 -18.49 -52.24 -51.70
CA PHE A 19 -18.54 -50.84 -52.16
C PHE A 19 -18.42 -50.74 -53.68
N LEU A 20 -17.57 -51.55 -54.32
CA LEU A 20 -17.42 -51.59 -55.77
C LEU A 20 -18.68 -52.18 -56.46
N GLU A 21 -19.24 -53.27 -55.93
CA GLU A 21 -20.43 -53.92 -56.45
C GLU A 21 -21.67 -53.03 -56.32
N GLU A 22 -21.89 -52.45 -55.12
CA GLU A 22 -22.99 -51.52 -54.84
C GLU A 22 -22.99 -50.33 -55.80
N ASN A 23 -21.78 -49.77 -56.08
CA ASN A 23 -21.62 -48.56 -56.89
C ASN A 23 -21.29 -48.84 -58.36
N LYS A 24 -21.23 -50.10 -58.79
CA LYS A 24 -20.90 -50.53 -60.15
C LYS A 24 -19.56 -49.95 -60.63
N LEU A 25 -18.52 -49.98 -59.79
CA LEU A 25 -17.20 -49.48 -60.11
C LEU A 25 -16.27 -50.61 -60.56
N ALA A 26 -15.41 -50.32 -61.58
CA ALA A 26 -14.45 -51.26 -62.11
C ALA A 26 -13.01 -51.00 -61.56
N SER A 27 -12.72 -49.81 -61.03
CA SER A 27 -11.46 -49.50 -60.41
C SER A 27 -11.64 -48.52 -59.27
N LEU A 28 -10.72 -48.54 -58.28
CA LEU A 28 -10.74 -47.68 -57.07
C LEU A 28 -9.33 -47.16 -56.77
N ALA A 29 -9.18 -45.86 -56.50
CA ALA A 29 -7.99 -45.25 -56.14
C ALA A 29 -8.11 -44.59 -54.73
N TYR A 30 -7.08 -44.75 -53.95
CA TYR A 30 -6.92 -44.13 -52.61
C TYR A 30 -5.84 -43.04 -52.69
N ILE A 31 -6.20 -41.80 -52.49
CA ILE A 31 -5.33 -40.64 -52.53
C ILE A 31 -5.12 -40.18 -51.10
N PRO A 32 -3.92 -40.32 -50.53
CA PRO A 32 -3.69 -39.85 -49.20
C PRO A 32 -3.69 -38.31 -49.15
N ILE A 33 -4.37 -37.76 -48.13
CA ILE A 33 -4.35 -36.34 -47.82
C ILE A 33 -3.25 -36.13 -46.79
N HIS A 34 -2.11 -35.55 -47.15
CA HIS A 34 -1.02 -35.29 -46.25
C HIS A 34 -0.39 -33.91 -46.48
N ALA A 35 0.24 -33.35 -45.41
CA ALA A 35 0.98 -32.12 -45.47
C ALA A 35 2.48 -32.41 -45.52
N GLU A 36 3.31 -31.35 -45.46
CA GLU A 36 4.77 -31.41 -45.67
C GLU A 36 5.52 -32.38 -44.72
N GLU A 37 5.05 -32.62 -43.51
CA GLU A 37 5.65 -33.56 -42.52
C GLU A 37 5.15 -35.01 -42.67
N LYS A 38 4.54 -35.38 -43.79
CA LYS A 38 3.95 -36.71 -44.03
C LYS A 38 2.84 -37.13 -43.03
N LYS A 39 2.26 -36.17 -42.30
CA LYS A 39 1.10 -36.42 -41.45
C LYS A 39 -0.12 -36.62 -42.35
N THR A 40 -0.72 -37.83 -42.32
CA THR A 40 -1.91 -38.14 -43.07
C THR A 40 -3.15 -37.72 -42.30
N PHE A 41 -3.97 -36.83 -42.87
CA PHE A 41 -5.23 -36.34 -42.29
C PHE A 41 -6.44 -37.19 -42.70
N GLY A 42 -6.31 -37.88 -43.84
CA GLY A 42 -7.37 -38.72 -44.37
C GLY A 42 -7.01 -39.32 -45.73
N VAL A 43 -7.97 -39.88 -46.36
CA VAL A 43 -7.82 -40.48 -47.71
C VAL A 43 -9.04 -40.09 -48.56
N ILE A 44 -8.80 -39.63 -49.78
CA ILE A 44 -9.81 -39.45 -50.80
C ILE A 44 -9.94 -40.76 -51.55
N ARG A 45 -11.19 -41.27 -51.73
CA ARG A 45 -11.48 -42.42 -52.45
C ARG A 45 -12.16 -42.03 -53.77
N ILE A 46 -11.56 -42.44 -54.89
CA ILE A 46 -12.13 -42.20 -56.27
C ILE A 46 -12.34 -43.47 -56.94
N GLY A 47 -13.58 -43.72 -57.46
CA GLY A 47 -13.96 -44.88 -58.20
C GLY A 47 -14.23 -44.56 -59.64
N SER A 48 -13.96 -45.52 -60.59
CA SER A 48 -14.30 -45.44 -61.99
C SER A 48 -15.07 -46.69 -62.42
N GLN A 49 -16.06 -46.50 -63.32
CA GLN A 49 -16.84 -47.61 -63.94
C GLN A 49 -16.07 -48.28 -65.06
N LYS A 50 -14.92 -47.73 -65.48
CA LYS A 50 -14.07 -48.31 -66.55
C LYS A 50 -12.76 -48.81 -65.96
N PRO A 51 -12.32 -50.02 -66.24
CA PRO A 51 -10.99 -50.49 -65.77
C PRO A 51 -9.88 -49.77 -66.56
N GLY A 52 -8.73 -49.55 -65.88
CA GLY A 52 -7.53 -48.88 -66.42
C GLY A 52 -7.71 -47.40 -66.78
N HIS A 53 -8.70 -46.73 -66.21
CA HIS A 53 -9.02 -45.34 -66.57
C HIS A 53 -8.15 -44.30 -65.88
N LEU A 54 -7.36 -44.69 -64.88
CA LEU A 54 -6.42 -43.78 -64.14
C LEU A 54 -5.03 -43.89 -64.76
N THR A 55 -4.71 -42.98 -65.70
CA THR A 55 -3.37 -42.86 -66.28
C THR A 55 -2.40 -42.32 -65.29
N ASN A 56 -1.08 -42.54 -65.53
CA ASN A 56 -0.04 -41.98 -64.60
C ASN A 56 -0.12 -40.45 -64.44
N ASP A 57 -0.39 -39.70 -65.50
CA ASP A 57 -0.59 -38.26 -65.46
C ASP A 57 -1.77 -37.87 -64.57
N GLN A 58 -2.84 -38.65 -64.55
CA GLN A 58 -3.99 -38.40 -63.66
C GLN A 58 -3.69 -38.76 -62.21
N GLN A 59 -2.87 -39.77 -61.99
CA GLN A 59 -2.39 -40.13 -60.66
C GLN A 59 -1.57 -39.01 -60.08
N ASP A 60 -0.63 -38.43 -60.83
CA ASP A 60 0.21 -37.29 -60.41
C ASP A 60 -0.66 -36.05 -60.05
N VAL A 61 -1.68 -35.77 -60.86
CA VAL A 61 -2.64 -34.68 -60.58
C VAL A 61 -3.42 -34.93 -59.30
N LEU A 62 -3.89 -36.15 -59.08
CA LEU A 62 -4.66 -36.53 -57.90
C LEU A 62 -3.81 -36.50 -56.64
N GLU A 63 -2.54 -36.90 -56.70
CA GLU A 63 -1.61 -36.79 -55.60
C GLU A 63 -1.32 -35.33 -55.28
N LEU A 64 -1.14 -34.47 -56.28
CA LEU A 64 -1.00 -33.03 -56.11
C LEU A 64 -2.24 -32.42 -55.42
N ILE A 65 -3.47 -32.88 -55.79
CA ILE A 65 -4.70 -32.46 -55.14
C ILE A 65 -4.73 -32.90 -53.68
N GLY A 66 -4.38 -34.16 -53.38
CA GLY A 66 -4.31 -34.71 -52.05
C GLY A 66 -3.36 -33.87 -51.12
N ASN A 67 -2.18 -33.54 -51.67
CA ASN A 67 -1.21 -32.70 -50.99
C ASN A 67 -1.74 -31.27 -50.73
N ARG A 68 -2.36 -30.65 -51.74
CA ARG A 68 -2.94 -29.30 -51.57
C ARG A 68 -4.08 -29.29 -50.57
N ILE A 69 -4.93 -30.29 -50.52
CA ILE A 69 -5.97 -30.44 -49.50
C ILE A 69 -5.34 -30.66 -48.14
N GLY A 70 -4.27 -31.46 -48.01
CA GLY A 70 -3.57 -31.67 -46.79
C GLY A 70 -3.01 -30.37 -46.18
N VAL A 71 -2.33 -29.55 -46.97
CA VAL A 71 -1.81 -28.25 -46.60
C VAL A 71 -2.96 -27.29 -46.18
N ALA A 72 -4.07 -27.31 -46.90
CA ALA A 72 -5.23 -26.47 -46.56
C ALA A 72 -5.83 -26.88 -45.19
N ILE A 73 -5.97 -28.18 -44.91
CA ILE A 73 -6.44 -28.69 -43.63
C ILE A 73 -5.48 -28.33 -42.51
N GLU A 74 -4.16 -28.49 -42.70
CA GLU A 74 -3.16 -28.14 -41.69
C GLU A 74 -3.21 -26.66 -41.34
N ASN A 75 -3.25 -25.78 -42.34
CA ASN A 75 -3.40 -24.35 -42.15
C ASN A 75 -4.69 -24.00 -41.38
N ALA A 76 -5.80 -24.62 -41.70
CA ALA A 76 -7.06 -24.41 -40.98
C ALA A 76 -6.97 -24.88 -39.53
N MET A 77 -6.32 -26.01 -39.25
CA MET A 77 -6.11 -26.52 -37.90
C MET A 77 -5.17 -25.61 -37.07
N LEU A 78 -4.09 -25.15 -37.69
CA LEU A 78 -3.15 -24.19 -37.02
C LEU A 78 -3.85 -22.87 -36.71
N GLN A 79 -4.67 -22.37 -37.64
CA GLN A 79 -5.44 -21.16 -37.42
C GLN A 79 -6.47 -21.34 -36.31
N GLU A 80 -7.15 -22.46 -36.23
CA GLU A 80 -8.10 -22.79 -35.15
C GLU A 80 -7.37 -22.89 -33.81
N GLN A 81 -6.22 -23.54 -33.76
CA GLN A 81 -5.40 -23.61 -32.53
C GLN A 81 -4.92 -22.24 -32.09
N TYR A 82 -4.49 -21.39 -33.01
CA TYR A 82 -4.08 -20.01 -32.71
C TYR A 82 -5.25 -19.21 -32.12
N ILE A 83 -6.44 -19.26 -32.76
CA ILE A 83 -7.62 -18.54 -32.24
C ILE A 83 -7.99 -19.04 -30.83
N LYS A 84 -8.05 -20.36 -30.61
CA LYS A 84 -8.35 -20.95 -29.31
C LYS A 84 -7.32 -20.56 -28.26
N SER A 85 -6.03 -20.48 -28.60
CA SER A 85 -4.97 -20.07 -27.71
C SER A 85 -5.10 -18.59 -27.35
N GLU A 86 -5.41 -17.75 -28.33
CA GLU A 86 -5.63 -16.31 -28.09
C GLU A 86 -6.86 -16.06 -27.23
N GLU A 87 -7.97 -16.72 -27.51
CA GLU A 87 -9.18 -16.63 -26.68
C GLU A 87 -8.95 -17.07 -25.26
N LYS A 88 -8.20 -18.16 -25.04
CA LYS A 88 -7.83 -18.63 -23.70
C LYS A 88 -6.98 -17.60 -22.97
N TYR A 89 -5.96 -17.05 -23.65
CA TYR A 89 -5.13 -15.99 -23.09
C TYR A 89 -5.97 -14.77 -22.71
N ARG A 90 -6.78 -14.23 -23.64
CA ARG A 90 -7.63 -13.07 -23.40
C ARG A 90 -8.63 -13.31 -22.27
N THR A 91 -9.19 -14.50 -22.18
CA THR A 91 -10.11 -14.86 -21.11
C THR A 91 -9.42 -14.80 -19.75
N LEU A 92 -8.26 -15.45 -19.60
CA LEU A 92 -7.49 -15.42 -18.35
C LEU A 92 -7.02 -14.01 -18.00
N PHE A 93 -6.49 -13.28 -18.99
CA PHE A 93 -5.95 -11.93 -18.80
C PHE A 93 -7.03 -10.93 -18.40
N ASN A 94 -8.23 -11.00 -18.98
CA ASN A 94 -9.33 -10.10 -18.69
C ASN A 94 -10.16 -10.50 -17.46
N SER A 95 -10.12 -11.78 -17.05
CA SER A 95 -10.83 -12.26 -15.85
C SER A 95 -10.07 -12.00 -14.55
N ASP A 96 -8.79 -11.58 -14.61
CA ASP A 96 -8.04 -11.22 -13.43
C ASP A 96 -8.71 -10.03 -12.72
N PRO A 97 -8.93 -10.10 -11.39
CA PRO A 97 -9.55 -9.02 -10.64
C PRO A 97 -8.65 -7.77 -10.53
N HIS A 98 -7.37 -7.88 -10.84
CA HIS A 98 -6.42 -6.78 -10.74
C HIS A 98 -6.18 -6.12 -12.11
N PRO A 99 -6.00 -4.80 -12.18
CA PRO A 99 -5.43 -4.11 -13.33
C PRO A 99 -4.04 -4.67 -13.66
N ILE A 100 -3.86 -5.16 -14.90
CA ILE A 100 -2.58 -5.68 -15.39
C ILE A 100 -2.14 -4.90 -16.61
N PHE A 101 -0.87 -4.52 -16.61
CA PHE A 101 -0.19 -3.80 -17.68
C PHE A 101 1.01 -4.61 -18.15
N ILE A 102 1.14 -4.82 -19.44
CA ILE A 102 2.31 -5.41 -20.08
C ILE A 102 3.15 -4.28 -20.65
N LEU A 103 4.37 -4.15 -20.16
CA LEU A 103 5.27 -3.04 -20.49
C LEU A 103 6.43 -3.53 -21.37
N ASN A 104 6.91 -2.67 -22.23
CA ASN A 104 8.17 -2.88 -22.92
C ASN A 104 9.33 -2.77 -21.92
N THR A 105 10.29 -3.69 -21.97
CA THR A 105 11.41 -3.77 -21.01
C THR A 105 12.40 -2.60 -21.09
N GLN A 106 12.50 -1.93 -22.23
CA GLN A 106 13.45 -0.83 -22.43
C GLN A 106 12.81 0.54 -22.26
N THR A 107 11.60 0.71 -22.81
CA THR A 107 10.93 2.01 -22.82
C THR A 107 9.88 2.17 -21.72
N HIS A 108 9.54 1.09 -20.99
CA HIS A 108 8.50 1.00 -19.97
C HIS A 108 7.13 1.53 -20.43
N ARG A 109 6.93 1.58 -21.75
CA ARG A 109 5.64 1.94 -22.36
C ARG A 109 4.69 0.76 -22.36
N ILE A 110 3.44 1.04 -22.17
CA ILE A 110 2.36 0.05 -22.12
C ILE A 110 2.15 -0.54 -23.51
N ARG A 111 2.32 -1.87 -23.65
CA ARG A 111 2.10 -2.66 -24.87
C ARG A 111 0.75 -3.37 -24.90
N ASP A 112 0.30 -3.83 -23.74
CA ASP A 112 -1.00 -4.49 -23.58
C ASP A 112 -1.56 -4.24 -22.17
N ILE A 113 -2.88 -4.33 -22.04
CA ILE A 113 -3.61 -4.06 -20.80
C ILE A 113 -4.85 -4.94 -20.75
N ASN A 114 -5.24 -5.37 -19.55
CA ASN A 114 -6.48 -6.09 -19.37
C ASN A 114 -7.69 -5.14 -19.22
N GLN A 115 -8.89 -5.69 -19.33
CA GLN A 115 -10.12 -4.91 -19.20
C GLN A 115 -10.22 -4.23 -17.84
N ARG A 116 -9.73 -4.88 -16.78
CA ARG A 116 -9.75 -4.35 -15.43
C ARG A 116 -8.93 -3.06 -15.28
N ALA A 117 -7.81 -2.95 -16.00
CA ALA A 117 -7.00 -1.72 -16.02
C ALA A 117 -7.77 -0.57 -16.67
N LEU A 118 -8.45 -0.81 -17.79
CA LEU A 118 -9.27 0.21 -18.45
C LEU A 118 -10.39 0.71 -17.55
N ASP A 119 -11.11 -0.20 -16.88
CA ASP A 119 -12.23 0.13 -15.99
C ASP A 119 -11.75 0.93 -14.76
N SER A 120 -10.61 0.52 -14.17
CA SER A 120 -10.06 1.14 -12.96
C SER A 120 -9.49 2.52 -13.21
N TYR A 121 -8.77 2.70 -14.32
CA TYR A 121 -8.11 3.96 -14.66
C TYR A 121 -8.97 4.88 -15.53
N ARG A 122 -10.06 4.37 -16.11
CA ARG A 122 -11.04 5.11 -16.94
C ARG A 122 -10.45 5.70 -18.24
N TYR A 123 -9.44 5.06 -18.80
CA TYR A 123 -8.90 5.38 -20.12
C TYR A 123 -9.49 4.43 -21.16
N SER A 124 -9.54 4.87 -22.43
CA SER A 124 -9.75 3.93 -23.54
C SER A 124 -8.46 3.13 -23.79
N ARG A 125 -8.60 2.00 -24.49
CA ARG A 125 -7.42 1.17 -24.82
C ARG A 125 -6.42 1.92 -25.69
N GLU A 126 -6.91 2.68 -26.66
CA GLU A 126 -6.09 3.47 -27.59
C GLU A 126 -5.31 4.56 -26.86
N GLU A 127 -5.92 5.22 -25.87
CA GLU A 127 -5.27 6.23 -25.06
C GLU A 127 -4.19 5.69 -24.16
N MET A 128 -4.38 4.47 -23.64
CA MET A 128 -3.46 3.88 -22.66
C MET A 128 -2.27 3.18 -23.30
N LEU A 129 -2.48 2.63 -24.51
CA LEU A 129 -1.40 2.02 -25.28
C LEU A 129 -0.35 3.07 -25.67
N GLY A 130 0.90 2.78 -25.39
CA GLY A 130 2.04 3.67 -25.66
C GLY A 130 2.32 4.73 -24.61
N LEU A 131 1.44 4.91 -23.57
CA LEU A 131 1.79 5.72 -22.39
C LEU A 131 2.96 5.11 -21.65
N HIS A 132 3.78 5.94 -21.03
CA HIS A 132 4.79 5.47 -20.10
C HIS A 132 4.12 5.13 -18.75
N PHE A 133 4.41 3.96 -18.18
CA PHE A 133 3.72 3.48 -16.97
C PHE A 133 3.79 4.48 -15.80
N LEU A 134 4.92 5.16 -15.64
CA LEU A 134 5.10 6.18 -14.59
C LEU A 134 4.23 7.44 -14.79
N GLU A 135 3.67 7.69 -15.99
CA GLU A 135 2.74 8.80 -16.22
C GLU A 135 1.37 8.58 -15.54
N LEU A 136 1.09 7.35 -15.10
CA LEU A 136 -0.13 7.04 -14.37
C LEU A 136 -0.12 7.51 -12.91
N GLY A 137 1.04 7.90 -12.36
CA GLY A 137 1.22 8.30 -10.97
C GLY A 137 2.05 9.55 -10.80
N ASP A 138 2.35 9.89 -9.55
CA ASP A 138 3.33 10.92 -9.20
C ASP A 138 4.74 10.45 -9.56
N SER A 139 5.69 11.39 -9.64
CA SER A 139 7.11 11.08 -9.84
C SER A 139 7.62 10.13 -8.77
N ASP A 140 8.02 8.91 -9.17
CA ASP A 140 8.48 7.84 -8.28
C ASP A 140 9.86 7.34 -8.76
N GLU A 141 10.90 7.89 -8.15
CA GLU A 141 12.29 7.53 -8.49
C GLU A 141 12.62 6.09 -8.12
N GLU A 142 12.06 5.59 -7.02
CA GLU A 142 12.28 4.21 -6.56
C GLU A 142 11.69 3.20 -7.54
N LEU A 143 10.46 3.43 -7.98
CA LEU A 143 9.80 2.60 -9.00
C LEU A 143 10.51 2.71 -10.36
N ALA A 144 10.97 3.91 -10.73
CA ALA A 144 11.72 4.12 -11.97
C ALA A 144 13.04 3.36 -11.99
N GLN A 145 13.83 3.41 -10.91
CA GLN A 145 15.06 2.64 -10.76
C GLN A 145 14.82 1.13 -10.75
N ALA A 146 13.77 0.70 -10.07
CA ALA A 146 13.38 -0.70 -10.01
C ALA A 146 13.01 -1.25 -11.40
N LEU A 147 12.26 -0.50 -12.20
CA LEU A 147 11.91 -0.88 -13.57
C LEU A 147 13.17 -1.09 -14.44
N GLN A 148 14.22 -0.27 -14.26
CA GLN A 148 15.47 -0.38 -15.00
C GLN A 148 16.34 -1.58 -14.54
N SER A 149 16.32 -1.89 -13.24
CA SER A 149 17.19 -2.92 -12.63
C SER A 149 16.52 -4.27 -12.44
N LEU A 150 15.26 -4.43 -12.86
CA LEU A 150 14.47 -5.64 -12.65
C LEU A 150 15.04 -6.82 -13.43
N THR A 151 15.36 -7.90 -12.73
CA THR A 151 15.85 -9.17 -13.33
C THR A 151 14.71 -10.17 -13.54
N LEU A 152 14.91 -11.15 -14.41
CA LEU A 152 13.96 -12.25 -14.64
C LEU A 152 13.60 -12.93 -13.31
N ASP A 153 12.35 -13.36 -13.19
CA ASP A 153 11.77 -14.08 -12.05
C ASP A 153 11.82 -13.34 -10.71
N LYS A 154 12.15 -12.04 -10.72
CA LYS A 154 12.09 -11.19 -9.55
C LYS A 154 10.80 -10.37 -9.56
N SER A 155 10.12 -10.31 -8.41
CA SER A 155 8.94 -9.48 -8.18
C SER A 155 9.23 -8.46 -7.10
N LEU A 156 8.78 -7.21 -7.28
CA LEU A 156 8.94 -6.11 -6.34
C LEU A 156 7.57 -5.46 -6.10
N LEU A 157 7.27 -5.20 -4.83
CA LEU A 157 6.03 -4.56 -4.40
C LEU A 157 6.31 -3.14 -3.89
N PHE A 158 5.59 -2.17 -4.44
CA PHE A 158 5.60 -0.76 -4.04
C PHE A 158 4.24 -0.42 -3.42
N ALA A 159 4.23 -0.22 -2.11
CA ALA A 159 3.00 0.04 -1.37
C ALA A 159 2.61 1.53 -1.40
N LYS A 160 1.30 1.79 -1.33
CA LYS A 160 0.71 3.14 -1.16
C LYS A 160 1.22 4.16 -2.19
N ARG A 161 1.29 3.78 -3.48
CA ARG A 161 1.60 4.72 -4.56
C ARG A 161 0.35 5.48 -4.98
N LYS A 162 0.50 6.74 -5.32
CA LYS A 162 -0.59 7.60 -5.76
C LYS A 162 -0.64 7.61 -7.28
N HIS A 163 -1.71 7.08 -7.84
CA HIS A 163 -1.99 7.08 -9.27
C HIS A 163 -3.19 7.98 -9.58
N TYR A 164 -3.40 8.26 -10.86
CA TYR A 164 -4.47 9.13 -11.34
C TYR A 164 -5.34 8.41 -12.36
N ARG A 165 -6.65 8.53 -12.18
CA ARG A 165 -7.63 8.15 -13.22
C ARG A 165 -7.70 9.25 -14.25
N LYS A 166 -8.20 8.94 -15.44
CA LYS A 166 -8.50 9.94 -16.46
C LYS A 166 -9.29 11.11 -15.83
N GLY A 167 -8.84 12.35 -16.09
CA GLY A 167 -9.39 13.54 -15.43
C GLY A 167 -8.72 13.89 -14.10
N HIS A 168 -7.50 13.40 -13.85
CA HIS A 168 -6.65 13.72 -12.70
C HIS A 168 -7.28 13.45 -11.32
N ARG A 169 -8.18 12.45 -11.22
CA ARG A 169 -8.71 12.01 -9.92
C ARG A 169 -7.71 11.06 -9.26
N PRO A 170 -7.13 11.45 -8.11
CA PRO A 170 -6.14 10.63 -7.43
C PRO A 170 -6.79 9.41 -6.78
N PHE A 171 -6.05 8.31 -6.70
CA PHE A 171 -6.39 7.13 -5.92
C PHE A 171 -5.10 6.41 -5.51
N PHE A 172 -5.17 5.58 -4.47
CA PHE A 172 -4.00 4.88 -3.94
C PHE A 172 -3.96 3.43 -4.44
N VAL A 173 -2.77 3.01 -4.85
CA VAL A 173 -2.55 1.64 -5.32
C VAL A 173 -1.30 1.03 -4.69
N ASN A 174 -1.32 -0.28 -4.53
CA ASN A 174 -0.10 -1.06 -4.44
C ASN A 174 0.30 -1.46 -5.86
N VAL A 175 1.56 -1.26 -6.22
CA VAL A 175 2.12 -1.61 -7.54
C VAL A 175 3.05 -2.79 -7.37
N ASN A 176 2.77 -3.89 -8.06
CA ASN A 176 3.66 -5.05 -8.14
C ASN A 176 4.23 -5.13 -9.55
N ILE A 177 5.56 -5.20 -9.68
CA ILE A 177 6.25 -5.36 -10.96
C ILE A 177 7.04 -6.65 -10.98
N SER A 178 7.00 -7.34 -12.12
CA SER A 178 7.78 -8.55 -12.36
C SER A 178 8.26 -8.60 -13.81
N ARG A 179 9.41 -9.22 -14.07
CA ARG A 179 9.93 -9.44 -15.43
C ARG A 179 9.70 -10.88 -15.82
N ALA A 180 9.13 -11.08 -16.99
CA ALA A 180 8.74 -12.40 -17.49
C ALA A 180 9.07 -12.55 -18.96
N LYS A 181 9.21 -13.81 -19.43
CA LYS A 181 9.25 -14.13 -20.86
C LYS A 181 7.82 -14.24 -21.40
N TYR A 182 7.57 -13.55 -22.49
CA TYR A 182 6.29 -13.58 -23.23
C TYR A 182 6.59 -13.93 -24.69
N GLY A 183 6.45 -15.20 -25.05
CA GLY A 183 6.91 -15.74 -26.31
C GLY A 183 8.45 -15.65 -26.40
N GLU A 184 8.96 -15.08 -27.51
CA GLU A 184 10.38 -14.85 -27.72
C GLU A 184 10.90 -13.52 -27.13
N SER A 185 10.00 -12.66 -26.63
CA SER A 185 10.34 -11.36 -26.07
C SER A 185 10.24 -11.35 -24.55
N GLU A 186 11.03 -10.49 -23.90
CA GLU A 186 10.88 -10.20 -22.48
C GLU A 186 9.94 -9.00 -22.29
N VAL A 187 9.14 -9.04 -21.23
CA VAL A 187 8.21 -7.99 -20.85
C VAL A 187 8.31 -7.72 -19.35
N VAL A 188 7.92 -6.53 -18.93
CA VAL A 188 7.61 -6.25 -17.53
C VAL A 188 6.10 -6.31 -17.36
N ILE A 189 5.67 -7.11 -16.40
CA ILE A 189 4.26 -7.17 -15.97
C ILE A 189 4.13 -6.29 -14.76
N ALA A 190 3.30 -5.25 -14.85
CA ALA A 190 2.91 -4.44 -13.71
C ALA A 190 1.46 -4.74 -13.37
N SER A 191 1.18 -5.04 -12.11
CA SER A 191 -0.18 -5.17 -11.59
C SER A 191 -0.42 -4.16 -10.49
N THR A 192 -1.64 -3.65 -10.41
CA THR A 192 -2.01 -2.67 -9.37
C THR A 192 -3.22 -3.16 -8.59
N THR A 193 -3.24 -2.84 -7.29
CA THR A 193 -4.38 -3.11 -6.42
C THR A 193 -4.86 -1.79 -5.84
N ASP A 194 -6.11 -1.40 -6.11
CA ASP A 194 -6.72 -0.20 -5.51
C ASP A 194 -6.90 -0.42 -4.01
N ILE A 195 -6.21 0.42 -3.22
CA ILE A 195 -6.26 0.39 -1.74
C ILE A 195 -6.91 1.65 -1.18
N SER A 196 -7.58 2.47 -2.01
CA SER A 196 -8.14 3.77 -1.60
C SER A 196 -9.12 3.62 -0.45
N GLU A 197 -9.99 2.63 -0.48
CA GLU A 197 -10.93 2.34 0.61
C GLU A 197 -10.22 1.96 1.91
N SER A 198 -9.15 1.19 1.82
CA SER A 198 -8.34 0.82 2.99
C SER A 198 -7.64 2.03 3.61
N VAL A 199 -7.06 2.91 2.78
CA VAL A 199 -6.41 4.16 3.21
C VAL A 199 -7.44 5.11 3.82
N GLU A 200 -8.64 5.20 3.25
CA GLU A 200 -9.72 6.03 3.78
C GLU A 200 -10.21 5.52 5.15
N ARG A 201 -10.44 4.23 5.30
CA ARG A 201 -10.80 3.60 6.59
C ARG A 201 -9.73 3.85 7.66
N GLU A 202 -8.44 3.66 7.30
CA GLU A 202 -7.33 3.93 8.21
C GLU A 202 -7.33 5.41 8.65
N THR A 203 -7.54 6.33 7.72
CA THR A 203 -7.62 7.77 8.00
C THR A 203 -8.78 8.09 8.94
N GLN A 204 -9.94 7.46 8.74
CA GLN A 204 -11.10 7.62 9.62
C GLN A 204 -10.84 7.09 11.03
N LEU A 205 -10.16 5.95 11.17
CA LEU A 205 -9.78 5.39 12.47
C LEU A 205 -8.79 6.31 13.21
N ILE A 206 -7.80 6.84 12.50
CA ILE A 206 -6.85 7.81 13.06
C ILE A 206 -7.61 9.05 13.56
N GLN A 207 -8.54 9.57 12.76
CA GLN A 207 -9.36 10.74 13.13
C GLN A 207 -10.25 10.46 14.36
N ALA A 208 -10.88 9.30 14.40
CA ALA A 208 -11.68 8.89 15.56
C ALA A 208 -10.85 8.77 16.84
N SER A 209 -9.65 8.20 16.73
CA SER A 209 -8.70 8.12 17.85
C SER A 209 -8.25 9.50 18.34
N LYS A 210 -7.93 10.44 17.42
CA LYS A 210 -7.62 11.83 17.77
C LYS A 210 -8.76 12.49 18.54
N MET A 211 -10.00 12.33 18.08
CA MET A 211 -11.17 12.90 18.74
C MET A 211 -11.40 12.30 20.13
N THR A 212 -11.16 11.00 20.29
CA THR A 212 -11.26 10.35 21.59
C THR A 212 -10.19 10.88 22.56
N THR A 213 -8.94 10.98 22.11
CA THR A 213 -7.84 11.53 22.90
C THR A 213 -8.11 12.99 23.28
N LEU A 214 -8.59 13.81 22.34
CA LEU A 214 -8.99 15.19 22.59
C LEU A 214 -10.13 15.28 23.63
N GLY A 215 -11.12 14.39 23.55
CA GLY A 215 -12.21 14.30 24.52
C GLY A 215 -11.73 13.96 25.93
N GLN A 216 -10.80 13.02 26.06
CA GLN A 216 -10.17 12.66 27.35
C GLN A 216 -9.36 13.83 27.95
N MET A 217 -8.76 14.65 27.11
CA MET A 217 -7.94 15.80 27.53
C MET A 217 -8.76 17.09 27.71
N ALA A 218 -10.03 17.12 27.32
CA ALA A 218 -10.83 18.36 27.25
C ALA A 218 -10.83 19.13 28.57
N ALA A 219 -10.91 18.45 29.71
CA ALA A 219 -10.86 19.10 31.04
C ALA A 219 -9.50 19.76 31.30
N GLY A 220 -8.39 19.11 30.97
CA GLY A 220 -7.04 19.66 31.12
C GLY A 220 -6.79 20.86 30.19
N ILE A 221 -7.24 20.76 28.95
CA ILE A 221 -7.12 21.83 27.96
C ILE A 221 -7.97 23.05 28.38
N ALA A 222 -9.22 22.84 28.82
CA ALA A 222 -10.05 23.93 29.36
C ALA A 222 -9.35 24.62 30.54
N HIS A 223 -8.70 23.86 31.41
CA HIS A 223 -7.93 24.41 32.52
C HIS A 223 -6.72 25.23 32.03
N GLU A 224 -5.97 24.73 31.06
CA GLU A 224 -4.81 25.44 30.48
C GLU A 224 -5.21 26.72 29.72
N ILE A 225 -6.36 26.76 29.07
CA ILE A 225 -6.91 27.97 28.44
C ILE A 225 -7.40 28.96 29.52
N ASN A 226 -8.08 28.46 30.55
CA ASN A 226 -8.60 29.34 31.63
C ASN A 226 -7.49 29.99 32.45
N GLN A 227 -6.29 29.37 32.58
CA GLN A 227 -5.18 29.97 33.28
C GLN A 227 -4.77 31.34 32.72
N PRO A 228 -4.37 31.49 31.45
CA PRO A 228 -4.04 32.78 30.88
C PRO A 228 -5.23 33.76 30.88
N LEU A 229 -6.45 33.26 30.66
CA LEU A 229 -7.65 34.09 30.72
C LEU A 229 -7.89 34.66 32.10
N ASN A 230 -7.65 33.91 33.19
CA ASN A 230 -7.74 34.39 34.58
C ASN A 230 -6.71 35.49 34.87
N VAL A 231 -5.47 35.37 34.35
CA VAL A 231 -4.46 36.44 34.51
C VAL A 231 -4.93 37.73 33.83
N ILE A 232 -5.44 37.61 32.59
CA ILE A 232 -6.01 38.74 31.83
C ILE A 232 -7.16 39.38 32.61
N GLN A 233 -8.08 38.54 33.15
CA GLN A 233 -9.22 39.01 33.95
C GLN A 233 -8.75 39.78 35.22
N VAL A 234 -7.77 39.24 35.95
CA VAL A 234 -7.22 39.90 37.16
C VAL A 234 -6.61 41.27 36.82
N CYS A 235 -5.88 41.38 35.72
CA CYS A 235 -5.36 42.66 35.25
C CYS A 235 -6.47 43.66 34.89
N ALA A 236 -7.52 43.19 34.20
CA ALA A 236 -8.66 43.99 33.81
C ALA A 236 -9.44 44.48 35.06
N ASP A 237 -9.71 43.59 36.02
CA ASP A 237 -10.37 43.92 37.27
C ASP A 237 -9.60 44.92 38.10
N PHE A 238 -8.27 44.83 38.11
CA PHE A 238 -7.40 45.83 38.75
C PHE A 238 -7.59 47.21 38.12
N PHE A 239 -7.55 47.32 36.77
CA PHE A 239 -7.76 48.58 36.08
C PHE A 239 -9.15 49.19 36.43
N LEU A 240 -10.21 48.39 36.33
CA LEU A 240 -11.57 48.84 36.67
C LEU A 240 -11.67 49.34 38.10
N LYS A 241 -11.01 48.65 39.06
CA LYS A 241 -11.03 49.04 40.48
C LYS A 241 -10.28 50.36 40.74
N MET A 242 -9.11 50.56 40.07
CA MET A 242 -8.35 51.81 40.20
C MET A 242 -9.09 53.01 39.59
N ILE A 243 -9.68 52.82 38.41
CA ILE A 243 -10.51 53.82 37.74
C ILE A 243 -11.71 54.19 38.61
N GLY A 244 -12.42 53.17 39.15
CA GLY A 244 -13.60 53.37 40.00
C GLY A 244 -13.31 54.09 41.33
N ARG A 245 -12.04 54.04 41.82
CA ARG A 245 -11.57 54.74 43.01
C ARG A 245 -10.95 56.10 42.72
N GLY A 246 -10.84 56.51 41.44
CA GLY A 246 -10.15 57.75 41.07
C GLY A 246 -8.64 57.75 41.43
N GLN A 247 -8.04 56.57 41.59
CA GLN A 247 -6.61 56.41 41.93
C GLN A 247 -5.77 56.35 40.68
N PRO A 248 -4.64 57.12 40.57
CA PRO A 248 -3.71 56.99 39.45
C PRO A 248 -3.00 55.64 39.50
N ILE A 249 -2.80 55.03 38.35
CA ILE A 249 -2.02 53.81 38.17
C ILE A 249 -0.60 54.24 37.85
N GLY A 250 0.38 53.68 38.53
CA GLY A 250 1.80 53.91 38.26
C GLY A 250 2.16 53.47 36.84
N GLU A 251 3.07 54.18 36.18
CA GLU A 251 3.49 53.87 34.81
C GLU A 251 4.12 52.47 34.68
N ASP A 252 4.92 52.09 35.68
CA ASP A 252 5.55 50.75 35.78
C ASP A 252 4.50 49.64 35.93
N ASP A 253 3.46 49.85 36.78
CA ASP A 253 2.35 48.89 36.95
C ASP A 253 1.53 48.74 35.68
N LEU A 254 1.27 49.87 34.98
CA LEU A 254 0.53 49.86 33.72
C LEU A 254 1.30 49.07 32.64
N GLN A 255 2.60 49.34 32.54
CA GLN A 255 3.47 48.67 31.57
C GLN A 255 3.59 47.16 31.85
N SER A 256 3.79 46.78 33.13
CA SER A 256 3.90 45.40 33.58
C SER A 256 2.60 44.63 33.30
N MET A 257 1.41 45.17 33.65
CA MET A 257 0.13 44.52 33.42
C MET A 257 -0.21 44.44 31.96
N ALA A 258 0.10 45.46 31.15
CA ALA A 258 -0.09 45.41 29.72
C ALA A 258 0.76 44.30 29.07
N ALA A 259 2.02 44.14 29.52
CA ALA A 259 2.92 43.07 29.08
C ALA A 259 2.38 41.68 29.48
N ASP A 260 1.89 41.53 30.71
CA ASP A 260 1.29 40.28 31.20
C ASP A 260 0.02 39.90 30.41
N ILE A 261 -0.85 40.85 30.10
CA ILE A 261 -2.01 40.62 29.23
C ILE A 261 -1.53 40.13 27.86
N GLY A 262 -0.60 40.84 27.19
CA GLY A 262 -0.07 40.48 25.90
C GLY A 262 0.52 39.07 25.86
N LYS A 263 1.33 38.72 26.86
CA LYS A 263 1.95 37.40 27.00
C LYS A 263 0.90 36.30 27.19
N ASN A 264 -0.14 36.52 27.98
CA ASN A 264 -1.17 35.52 28.23
C ASN A 264 -2.15 35.37 27.05
N VAL A 265 -2.42 36.43 26.29
CA VAL A 265 -3.14 36.33 25.00
C VAL A 265 -2.38 35.45 24.02
N GLN A 266 -1.06 35.68 23.86
CA GLN A 266 -0.23 34.84 22.99
C GLN A 266 -0.21 33.38 23.46
N ARG A 267 -0.11 33.14 24.79
CA ARG A 267 -0.14 31.79 25.35
C ARG A 267 -1.48 31.07 25.07
N ALA A 268 -2.63 31.74 25.26
CA ALA A 268 -3.93 31.16 24.97
C ALA A 268 -4.09 30.86 23.47
N ALA A 269 -3.65 31.77 22.59
CA ALA A 269 -3.68 31.59 21.16
C ALA A 269 -2.81 30.40 20.70
N ALA A 270 -1.63 30.22 21.28
CA ALA A 270 -0.75 29.10 21.00
C ALA A 270 -1.39 27.74 21.38
N ILE A 271 -2.04 27.65 22.54
CA ILE A 271 -2.75 26.43 22.98
C ILE A 271 -3.88 26.09 21.99
N ILE A 272 -4.69 27.08 21.62
CA ILE A 272 -5.79 26.88 20.65
C ILE A 272 -5.27 26.45 19.28
N GLN A 273 -4.15 27.05 18.84
CA GLN A 273 -3.54 26.68 17.55
C GLN A 273 -3.01 25.24 17.56
N HIS A 274 -2.33 24.80 18.62
CA HIS A 274 -1.87 23.42 18.77
C HIS A 274 -3.03 22.42 18.75
N MET A 275 -4.14 22.72 19.44
CA MET A 275 -5.33 21.88 19.39
C MET A 275 -5.90 21.75 17.98
N ARG A 276 -5.94 22.88 17.28
CA ARG A 276 -6.45 22.95 15.91
C ARG A 276 -5.58 22.14 14.94
N ASP A 277 -4.27 22.24 15.08
CA ASP A 277 -3.29 21.51 14.25
C ASP A 277 -3.37 19.99 14.55
N PHE A 278 -3.51 19.60 15.82
CA PHE A 278 -3.73 18.22 16.22
C PHE A 278 -5.05 17.65 15.67
N ALA A 279 -6.15 18.40 15.71
CA ALA A 279 -7.44 17.99 15.18
C ALA A 279 -7.48 17.93 13.64
N ARG A 280 -6.55 18.59 12.96
CA ARG A 280 -6.51 18.67 11.51
C ARG A 280 -6.23 17.32 10.88
N GLN A 281 -6.87 17.05 9.75
CA GLN A 281 -6.58 15.88 8.92
C GLN A 281 -5.14 15.98 8.39
N SER A 282 -4.28 15.05 8.78
CA SER A 282 -2.91 14.97 8.24
C SER A 282 -2.97 14.45 6.80
N SER A 283 -2.37 15.18 5.89
CA SER A 283 -2.07 14.64 4.55
C SER A 283 -0.95 13.60 4.72
N ALA A 284 -1.03 12.48 3.98
CA ALA A 284 -0.01 11.42 4.01
C ALA A 284 1.33 11.84 3.35
N VAL A 285 1.71 13.11 3.44
CA VAL A 285 2.92 13.67 2.82
C VAL A 285 4.08 13.47 3.77
N ARG A 286 5.08 12.68 3.35
CA ARG A 286 6.34 12.51 4.08
C ARG A 286 7.24 13.73 3.83
N ASN A 287 7.66 14.40 4.88
CA ASN A 287 8.62 15.51 4.85
C ASN A 287 9.89 15.14 5.63
N LYS A 288 11.01 15.80 5.33
CA LYS A 288 12.21 15.71 6.18
C LYS A 288 11.94 16.48 7.48
N ILE A 289 11.92 15.80 8.60
CA ILE A 289 11.66 16.39 9.92
C ILE A 289 12.69 15.95 10.96
N ASP A 290 12.99 16.80 11.93
CA ASP A 290 13.65 16.42 13.18
C ASP A 290 12.62 15.75 14.10
N VAL A 291 12.88 14.50 14.53
CA VAL A 291 11.98 13.75 15.43
C VAL A 291 11.82 14.41 16.80
N ASN A 292 12.74 15.28 17.18
CA ASN A 292 12.66 16.03 18.43
C ASN A 292 11.56 17.10 18.45
N ASP A 293 11.17 17.62 17.27
CA ASP A 293 10.15 18.65 17.18
C ASP A 293 8.77 18.15 17.60
N PRO A 294 8.20 17.05 17.01
CA PRO A 294 6.95 16.49 17.50
C PRO A 294 7.02 16.05 18.97
N ILE A 295 8.18 15.58 19.47
CA ILE A 295 8.34 15.26 20.90
C ILE A 295 8.17 16.52 21.76
N ARG A 296 8.82 17.64 21.40
CA ARG A 296 8.71 18.90 22.14
C ARG A 296 7.28 19.46 22.14
N ASP A 297 6.58 19.33 20.99
CA ASP A 297 5.21 19.84 20.84
C ASP A 297 4.20 19.09 21.70
N VAL A 298 4.36 17.78 21.88
CA VAL A 298 3.57 16.98 22.84
C VAL A 298 3.58 17.57 24.23
N PHE A 299 4.75 18.06 24.71
CA PHE A 299 4.84 18.62 26.06
C PHE A 299 4.33 20.06 26.19
N LYS A 300 4.13 20.77 25.07
CA LYS A 300 3.37 22.02 25.05
C LYS A 300 1.88 21.78 25.34
N VAL A 301 1.37 20.61 24.95
CA VAL A 301 -0.04 20.21 25.15
C VAL A 301 -0.23 19.45 26.47
N LEU A 302 0.66 18.50 26.80
CA LEU A 302 0.50 17.59 27.94
C LEU A 302 1.21 18.07 29.23
N GLY A 303 2.02 19.12 29.18
CA GLY A 303 2.85 19.53 30.29
C GLY A 303 2.07 19.87 31.57
N HIS A 304 0.86 20.42 31.44
CA HIS A 304 -0.02 20.66 32.61
C HIS A 304 -0.54 19.34 33.19
N GLN A 305 -1.03 18.42 32.30
CA GLN A 305 -1.56 17.14 32.74
C GLN A 305 -0.52 16.32 33.49
N LEU A 306 0.74 16.27 33.00
CA LEU A 306 1.84 15.61 33.70
C LEU A 306 2.07 16.20 35.11
N ARG A 307 1.99 17.53 35.30
CA ARG A 307 2.09 18.16 36.59
C ARG A 307 0.93 17.81 37.53
N VAL A 308 -0.30 17.79 37.01
CA VAL A 308 -1.51 17.39 37.79
C VAL A 308 -1.37 15.95 38.28
N HIS A 309 -0.89 15.05 37.40
CA HIS A 309 -0.64 13.64 37.75
C HIS A 309 0.68 13.41 38.52
N GLN A 310 1.41 14.48 38.88
CA GLN A 310 2.69 14.41 39.61
C GLN A 310 3.75 13.53 38.93
N VAL A 311 3.82 13.58 37.59
CA VAL A 311 4.80 12.84 36.82
C VAL A 311 6.09 13.67 36.67
N GLU A 312 7.21 13.10 37.07
CA GLU A 312 8.54 13.63 36.81
C GLU A 312 8.94 13.31 35.37
N LEU A 313 9.23 14.35 34.56
CA LEU A 313 9.61 14.22 33.15
C LEU A 313 11.12 14.42 32.98
N ILE A 314 11.78 13.44 32.32
CA ILE A 314 13.19 13.53 31.90
C ILE A 314 13.25 13.48 30.38
N LEU A 315 13.79 14.53 29.76
CA LEU A 315 14.04 14.62 28.33
C LEU A 315 15.53 14.58 28.03
N GLU A 316 16.00 13.53 27.37
CA GLU A 316 17.38 13.35 26.89
C GLU A 316 17.36 13.34 25.35
N LEU A 317 17.17 14.50 24.73
CA LEU A 317 17.06 14.62 23.28
C LEU A 317 18.42 15.03 22.70
N ASP A 318 18.96 14.20 21.79
CA ASP A 318 20.19 14.50 21.06
C ASP A 318 19.93 15.67 20.08
N PRO A 319 20.62 16.81 20.21
CA PRO A 319 20.43 17.97 19.36
C PRO A 319 20.94 17.78 17.93
N ASN A 320 21.78 16.76 17.68
CA ASN A 320 22.42 16.51 16.38
C ASN A 320 21.81 15.29 15.65
N ILE A 321 20.55 15.01 15.90
CA ILE A 321 19.88 13.84 15.29
C ILE A 321 19.62 14.08 13.80
N PRO A 322 19.94 13.14 12.91
CA PRO A 322 19.65 13.29 11.48
C PRO A 322 18.13 13.29 11.24
N PRO A 323 17.64 13.99 10.20
CA PRO A 323 16.22 14.02 9.89
C PRO A 323 15.71 12.66 9.41
N ILE A 324 14.41 12.44 9.58
CA ILE A 324 13.67 11.28 9.07
C ILE A 324 12.57 11.72 8.09
N MET A 325 12.09 10.80 7.25
CA MET A 325 10.96 11.05 6.33
C MET A 325 9.64 10.72 7.02
N ALA A 326 8.92 11.71 7.54
CA ALA A 326 7.66 11.51 8.25
C ALA A 326 6.73 12.73 8.16
N ASP A 327 5.48 12.58 8.59
CA ASP A 327 4.55 13.68 8.87
C ASP A 327 4.64 14.06 10.35
N HIS A 328 4.86 15.34 10.63
CA HIS A 328 5.02 15.88 11.98
C HIS A 328 3.82 15.56 12.88
N ASN A 329 2.59 15.80 12.37
CA ASN A 329 1.37 15.63 13.15
C ASN A 329 1.05 14.17 13.46
N ARG A 330 1.40 13.26 12.53
CA ARG A 330 1.23 11.81 12.76
C ARG A 330 2.22 11.29 13.82
N LEU A 331 3.48 11.78 13.82
CA LEU A 331 4.44 11.42 14.87
C LEU A 331 4.07 12.04 16.22
N GLU A 332 3.59 13.28 16.24
CA GLU A 332 3.05 13.89 17.46
C GLU A 332 1.94 13.00 18.06
N GLN A 333 1.04 12.47 17.24
CA GLN A 333 0.02 11.52 17.69
C GLN A 333 0.61 10.25 18.30
N VAL A 334 1.66 9.67 17.72
CA VAL A 334 2.35 8.51 18.30
C VAL A 334 2.81 8.84 19.71
N PHE A 335 3.52 9.97 19.88
CA PHE A 335 4.06 10.36 21.19
C PHE A 335 2.96 10.71 22.21
N ILE A 336 1.89 11.38 21.79
CA ILE A 336 0.73 11.65 22.66
C ILE A 336 0.13 10.33 23.15
N ASN A 337 -0.11 9.36 22.27
CA ASN A 337 -0.65 8.07 22.65
C ASN A 337 0.25 7.32 23.64
N LEU A 338 1.57 7.33 23.41
CA LEU A 338 2.52 6.66 24.32
C LEU A 338 2.60 7.35 25.68
N VAL A 339 2.63 8.70 25.69
CA VAL A 339 2.71 9.49 26.94
C VAL A 339 1.42 9.35 27.76
N THR A 340 0.24 9.40 27.13
CA THR A 340 -1.03 9.20 27.84
C THR A 340 -1.16 7.80 28.42
N ASN A 341 -0.74 6.77 27.67
CA ASN A 341 -0.71 5.41 28.18
C ASN A 341 0.27 5.24 29.35
N ALA A 342 1.41 5.91 29.31
CA ALA A 342 2.37 5.93 30.40
C ALA A 342 1.80 6.55 31.67
N VAL A 343 1.08 7.68 31.54
CA VAL A 343 0.41 8.35 32.67
C VAL A 343 -0.61 7.43 33.31
N ASP A 344 -1.48 6.83 32.49
CA ASP A 344 -2.51 5.90 32.96
C ASP A 344 -1.90 4.68 33.68
N ALA A 345 -0.83 4.10 33.12
CA ALA A 345 -0.13 2.96 33.74
C ALA A 345 0.55 3.32 35.09
N MET A 346 1.05 4.54 35.21
CA MET A 346 1.61 5.06 36.46
C MET A 346 0.54 5.34 37.51
N ASP A 347 -0.61 5.88 37.10
CA ASP A 347 -1.77 6.12 37.98
C ASP A 347 -2.35 4.80 38.47
N GLU A 348 -2.48 3.81 37.59
CA GLU A 348 -2.95 2.47 37.93
C GLU A 348 -2.01 1.80 38.96
N LYS A 349 -0.69 1.90 38.77
CA LYS A 349 0.29 1.37 39.71
C LYS A 349 0.12 1.89 41.12
N ILE A 350 -0.07 3.21 41.26
CA ILE A 350 -0.27 3.86 42.58
C ILE A 350 -1.61 3.46 43.19
N SER A 351 -2.65 3.26 42.39
CA SER A 351 -3.97 2.85 42.89
C SER A 351 -3.97 1.43 43.47
N ARG A 352 -2.98 0.60 43.09
CA ARG A 352 -2.80 -0.77 43.62
C ARG A 352 -1.89 -0.75 44.84
N SER A 353 -2.43 -1.05 45.98
CA SER A 353 -1.73 -1.05 47.30
C SER A 353 -0.47 -1.93 47.35
N GLU A 354 -0.33 -2.90 46.43
CA GLU A 354 0.79 -3.84 46.32
C GLU A 354 2.14 -3.16 45.97
N PHE A 355 2.10 -2.00 45.28
CA PHE A 355 3.31 -1.34 44.74
C PHE A 355 3.80 -0.14 45.55
N GLY A 356 3.10 0.25 46.61
CA GLY A 356 3.50 1.36 47.51
C GLY A 356 3.51 2.74 46.82
N ASN A 357 4.07 3.73 47.48
CA ASN A 357 4.12 5.10 46.97
C ASN A 357 5.35 5.29 46.06
N SER A 358 5.34 4.71 44.84
CA SER A 358 6.44 4.83 43.90
C SER A 358 6.39 6.16 43.14
N LYS A 359 7.56 6.77 42.88
CA LYS A 359 7.64 7.98 42.04
C LYS A 359 7.17 7.68 40.61
N LYS A 360 6.37 8.56 40.04
CA LYS A 360 5.99 8.52 38.64
C LYS A 360 7.06 9.16 37.79
N LEU A 361 7.77 8.38 37.01
CA LEU A 361 8.84 8.82 36.15
C LEU A 361 8.52 8.50 34.69
N LEU A 362 8.55 9.52 33.83
CA LEU A 362 8.49 9.41 32.38
C LEU A 362 9.82 9.89 31.79
N LYS A 363 10.52 9.03 31.10
CA LYS A 363 11.78 9.35 30.43
C LYS A 363 11.66 9.19 28.93
N ILE A 364 12.04 10.23 28.18
CA ILE A 364 12.13 10.15 26.72
C ILE A 364 13.57 10.47 26.31
N LYS A 365 14.11 9.58 25.46
CA LYS A 365 15.46 9.74 24.93
C LYS A 365 15.43 9.57 23.41
N SER A 366 16.10 10.47 22.69
CA SER A 366 16.37 10.33 21.25
C SER A 366 17.87 10.24 21.01
N PHE A 367 18.28 9.41 20.05
CA PHE A 367 19.66 9.24 19.63
C PHE A 367 19.72 8.63 18.22
N ALA A 368 20.86 8.78 17.55
CA ALA A 368 21.09 8.18 16.25
C ALA A 368 22.32 7.28 16.27
N GLU A 369 22.19 6.10 15.67
CA GLU A 369 23.28 5.14 15.55
C GLU A 369 23.14 4.35 14.24
N ASN A 370 24.25 4.16 13.50
CA ASN A 370 24.32 3.34 12.28
C ASN A 370 23.26 3.69 11.21
N GLY A 371 22.92 4.98 11.05
CA GLY A 371 21.92 5.42 10.09
C GLY A 371 20.47 5.17 10.53
N VAL A 372 20.25 4.88 11.80
CA VAL A 372 18.92 4.70 12.42
C VAL A 372 18.73 5.73 13.50
N VAL A 373 17.62 6.46 13.45
CA VAL A 373 17.15 7.36 14.51
C VAL A 373 16.28 6.54 15.47
N SER A 374 16.63 6.54 16.74
CA SER A 374 15.94 5.82 17.80
C SER A 374 15.32 6.79 18.81
N VAL A 375 14.06 6.52 19.18
CA VAL A 375 13.39 7.22 20.29
C VAL A 375 12.90 6.18 21.28
N THR A 376 13.24 6.36 22.56
CA THR A 376 12.72 5.53 23.65
C THR A 376 11.78 6.35 24.53
N VAL A 377 10.62 5.76 24.86
CA VAL A 377 9.63 6.30 25.80
C VAL A 377 9.51 5.29 26.93
N SER A 378 10.00 5.63 28.12
CA SER A 378 10.03 4.76 29.29
C SER A 378 9.20 5.33 30.41
N ASP A 379 8.33 4.51 31.00
CA ASP A 379 7.53 4.84 32.18
C ASP A 379 7.85 3.94 33.36
N SER A 380 7.56 4.39 34.57
CA SER A 380 7.66 3.61 35.81
C SER A 380 6.30 3.02 36.24
N GLY A 381 5.39 2.78 35.29
CA GLY A 381 4.03 2.31 35.52
C GLY A 381 3.94 0.87 35.99
N ILE A 382 2.73 0.29 35.90
CA ILE A 382 2.46 -1.07 36.35
C ILE A 382 3.17 -2.14 35.50
N GLY A 383 3.55 -1.81 34.25
CA GLY A 383 4.10 -2.77 33.30
C GLY A 383 3.07 -3.77 32.77
N MET A 384 3.54 -4.68 31.92
CA MET A 384 2.71 -5.64 31.19
C MET A 384 3.28 -7.05 31.24
N SER A 385 2.39 -8.07 31.19
CA SER A 385 2.78 -9.46 31.00
C SER A 385 3.11 -9.74 29.51
N ASN A 386 3.85 -10.82 29.24
CA ASN A 386 4.16 -11.24 27.85
C ASN A 386 2.89 -11.53 27.03
N GLU A 387 1.82 -11.98 27.67
CA GLU A 387 0.53 -12.21 27.00
C GLU A 387 -0.11 -10.91 26.50
N ILE A 388 -0.04 -9.84 27.30
CA ILE A 388 -0.54 -8.50 26.93
C ILE A 388 0.32 -7.92 25.84
N ILE A 389 1.66 -8.03 25.94
CA ILE A 389 2.60 -7.53 24.91
C ILE A 389 2.29 -8.17 23.56
N GLY A 390 1.99 -9.50 23.53
CA GLY A 390 1.67 -10.21 22.29
C GLY A 390 0.40 -9.72 21.56
N LYS A 391 -0.55 -9.13 22.31
CA LYS A 391 -1.82 -8.64 21.77
C LYS A 391 -1.90 -7.10 21.65
N LEU A 392 -0.88 -6.39 22.16
CA LEU A 392 -0.92 -4.93 22.32
C LEU A 392 -1.13 -4.16 21.03
N PHE A 393 -0.68 -4.73 19.90
CA PHE A 393 -0.83 -4.11 18.57
C PHE A 393 -2.15 -4.50 17.86
N GLU A 394 -2.96 -5.40 18.45
CA GLU A 394 -4.26 -5.76 17.89
C GLU A 394 -5.23 -4.58 18.06
N PRO A 395 -5.93 -4.17 17.00
CA PRO A 395 -6.96 -3.12 17.09
C PRO A 395 -8.04 -3.48 18.12
N PHE A 396 -8.48 -2.49 18.90
CA PHE A 396 -9.49 -2.61 19.96
C PHE A 396 -9.05 -3.41 21.19
N PHE A 397 -7.84 -3.93 21.26
CA PHE A 397 -7.33 -4.57 22.46
C PHE A 397 -7.03 -3.53 23.55
N THR A 398 -7.63 -3.72 24.72
CA THR A 398 -7.43 -2.85 25.91
C THR A 398 -7.54 -3.64 27.19
N THR A 399 -6.73 -3.29 28.17
CA THR A 399 -6.81 -3.80 29.54
C THR A 399 -7.59 -2.87 30.47
N LYS A 400 -8.01 -1.68 29.97
CA LYS A 400 -8.77 -0.69 30.72
C LYS A 400 -10.26 -1.04 30.78
N ASP A 401 -10.96 -0.55 31.80
CA ASP A 401 -12.39 -0.71 31.96
C ASP A 401 -13.18 -0.24 30.72
N VAL A 402 -14.36 -0.79 30.51
CA VAL A 402 -15.25 -0.43 29.41
C VAL A 402 -15.53 1.09 29.44
N GLY A 403 -15.22 1.77 28.34
CA GLY A 403 -15.39 3.22 28.19
C GLY A 403 -14.19 4.08 28.60
N LYS A 404 -13.12 3.50 29.22
CA LYS A 404 -11.90 4.23 29.58
C LYS A 404 -10.76 4.03 28.59
N GLY A 405 -10.83 3.03 27.71
CA GLY A 405 -9.83 2.78 26.68
C GLY A 405 -10.48 2.32 25.37
N THR A 406 -10.04 2.88 24.25
CA THR A 406 -10.54 2.50 22.92
C THR A 406 -9.80 1.30 22.33
N GLY A 407 -8.62 0.95 22.87
CA GLY A 407 -7.74 -0.07 22.30
C GLY A 407 -7.16 0.27 20.93
N LEU A 408 -7.30 1.52 20.46
CA LEU A 408 -6.81 1.95 19.14
C LEU A 408 -5.48 2.70 19.19
N GLY A 409 -5.09 3.29 20.34
CA GLY A 409 -3.92 4.18 20.41
C GLY A 409 -2.62 3.49 20.00
N VAL A 410 -2.33 2.32 20.55
CA VAL A 410 -1.06 1.60 20.27
C VAL A 410 -1.07 0.97 18.88
N SER A 411 -2.18 0.42 18.42
CA SER A 411 -2.32 -0.15 17.07
C SER A 411 -2.15 0.91 15.99
N ILE A 412 -2.73 2.11 16.19
CA ILE A 412 -2.54 3.26 15.29
C ILE A 412 -1.08 3.73 15.32
N SER A 413 -0.47 3.82 16.50
CA SER A 413 0.95 4.18 16.63
C SER A 413 1.86 3.21 15.89
N TYR A 414 1.57 1.91 15.96
CA TYR A 414 2.28 0.88 15.21
C TYR A 414 2.14 1.09 13.69
N GLY A 415 0.91 1.34 13.20
CA GLY A 415 0.66 1.62 11.78
C GLY A 415 1.42 2.87 11.30
N ILE A 416 1.37 3.97 12.06
CA ILE A 416 2.08 5.21 11.74
C ILE A 416 3.60 4.98 11.65
N VAL A 417 4.19 4.27 12.60
CA VAL A 417 5.64 3.99 12.59
C VAL A 417 6.02 3.10 11.40
N LYS A 418 5.20 2.09 11.09
CA LYS A 418 5.40 1.22 9.91
C LYS A 418 5.28 1.98 8.59
N ASP A 419 4.37 2.96 8.50
CA ASP A 419 4.24 3.82 7.32
C ASP A 419 5.52 4.63 7.03
N TYR A 420 6.40 4.82 8.02
CA TYR A 420 7.69 5.50 7.88
C TYR A 420 8.88 4.52 7.89
N ASP A 421 8.64 3.27 7.49
CA ASP A 421 9.64 2.20 7.43
C ASP A 421 10.34 1.95 8.78
N GLY A 422 9.65 2.34 9.87
CA GLY A 422 10.13 2.20 11.23
C GLY A 422 9.75 0.87 11.89
N THR A 423 10.30 0.66 13.10
CA THR A 423 9.95 -0.45 13.98
C THR A 423 9.61 0.03 15.37
N ILE A 424 8.73 -0.69 16.08
CA ILE A 424 8.47 -0.51 17.51
C ILE A 424 8.83 -1.81 18.22
N ASP A 425 9.77 -1.69 19.17
CA ASP A 425 10.11 -2.74 20.13
C ASP A 425 9.56 -2.36 21.51
N ILE A 426 9.18 -3.36 22.32
CA ILE A 426 8.61 -3.14 23.66
C ILE A 426 9.35 -4.00 24.67
N GLU A 427 9.79 -3.36 25.74
CA GLU A 427 10.34 -4.01 26.93
C GLU A 427 9.45 -3.64 28.10
N SER A 428 8.84 -4.62 28.78
CA SER A 428 7.95 -4.37 29.91
C SER A 428 8.03 -5.50 30.93
N LYS A 429 7.92 -5.11 32.20
CA LYS A 429 7.87 -6.05 33.31
C LYS A 429 6.89 -5.55 34.36
N ILE A 430 6.03 -6.45 34.84
CA ILE A 430 5.01 -6.14 35.85
C ILE A 430 5.69 -5.55 37.10
N GLY A 431 5.20 -4.38 37.54
CA GLY A 431 5.72 -3.64 38.67
C GLY A 431 6.94 -2.75 38.38
N GLU A 432 7.62 -2.90 37.25
CA GLU A 432 8.81 -2.10 36.92
C GLU A 432 8.51 -0.98 35.92
N GLY A 433 7.57 -1.18 35.00
CA GLY A 433 7.16 -0.21 33.99
C GLY A 433 7.31 -0.72 32.57
N THR A 434 7.23 0.18 31.58
CA THR A 434 7.30 -0.13 30.16
C THR A 434 8.25 0.81 29.42
N THR A 435 8.98 0.26 28.44
CA THR A 435 9.81 1.03 27.51
C THR A 435 9.40 0.69 26.10
N PHE A 436 8.91 1.67 25.36
CA PHE A 436 8.72 1.60 23.91
C PHE A 436 9.97 2.15 23.23
N LYS A 437 10.51 1.41 22.26
CA LYS A 437 11.65 1.80 21.46
C LYS A 437 11.24 1.89 19.99
N LEU A 438 11.15 3.10 19.47
CA LEU A 438 10.85 3.41 18.09
C LEU A 438 12.15 3.59 17.33
N LYS A 439 12.24 3.03 16.11
CA LYS A 439 13.41 3.19 15.25
C LYS A 439 12.94 3.61 13.86
N PHE A 440 13.61 4.59 13.29
CA PHE A 440 13.33 5.11 11.96
C PHE A 440 14.60 5.16 11.12
N PRO A 441 14.54 4.91 9.80
CA PRO A 441 15.68 5.11 8.92
C PRO A 441 16.02 6.60 8.86
N ALA A 442 17.30 6.95 9.07
CA ALA A 442 17.78 8.31 8.90
C ALA A 442 17.87 8.66 7.41
N VAL A 443 17.48 9.88 7.05
CA VAL A 443 17.76 10.41 5.71
C VAL A 443 19.26 10.63 5.57
N ARG A 444 19.90 9.95 4.63
CA ARG A 444 21.29 10.25 4.30
C ARG A 444 21.38 11.69 3.79
N LEU A 445 22.10 12.54 4.49
CA LEU A 445 22.53 13.81 3.94
C LEU A 445 23.51 13.47 2.82
N THR A 446 23.04 13.42 1.57
CA THR A 446 23.95 13.54 0.42
C THR A 446 24.56 14.92 0.55
N GLU A 447 25.86 14.98 0.84
CA GLU A 447 26.63 16.21 0.67
C GLU A 447 26.42 16.68 -0.77
N GLU A 448 25.68 17.77 -0.95
CA GLU A 448 25.67 18.51 -2.20
C GLU A 448 27.12 18.96 -2.44
N LYS A 449 27.76 18.35 -3.46
CA LYS A 449 29.02 18.83 -4.00
C LYS A 449 28.76 19.89 -5.05
#